data_785fa39bdf15f814b923a8d379490792
#
_entry.id   785fa39bdf15f814b923a8d379490792
#
_cell.length_a   1.000
_cell.length_b   1.000
_cell.length_c   1.000
_cell.angle_alpha   90.00
_cell.angle_beta   90.00
_cell.angle_gamma   90.00
#
_symmetry.space_group_name_H-M   'P 1'
#
loop_
_entity.id
_entity.type
_entity.pdbx_description
1 polymer ?
#
loop_
_entity_poly.entity_id
_entity_poly.type
_entity_poly.pdbx_seq_one_letter_code
_entity_poly.pdbx_strand_id
1 'polypeptide(L)'
;MTIFAPPARRTTTEASKTFVPLKIEEAVLVPPIDPSLPRNAFTIDVEDWYQSSLDYDAPITDRVVRNVDRVLAVLDECGVKGSFFVQGRVAETYPSLVSALVAEGHEVQAHGYSHRPLYSMNRDELRQELDRAKKTVEDAAGTAVTAFRAQDFSILAENLWAIETLAEVGFEMDSSIFPMRSRHYGIPNWPLGPHYLTVAGGARILEIPVAIWSVGRLKMPVAGGGYFRVLPRRVIERGLRSIADANRPAIVYCHPYEFNADELGEYSDVSRRVAATQGFGRASFAKRVGTVLPKLSFGRLSDVLAAWGLR
;
A
#
# COMPACT_ATOMS: atom_id res chain seq x y z
N MET A 1 1.48 11.91 -7.58
CA MET A 1 2.71 12.42 -8.22
C MET A 1 3.51 13.10 -7.13
N THR A 2 4.33 12.33 -6.42
CA THR A 2 5.15 12.81 -5.32
C THR A 2 6.18 13.78 -5.88
N ILE A 3 6.13 15.06 -5.50
CA ILE A 3 7.02 16.14 -6.02
C ILE A 3 8.24 16.28 -5.11
N PHE A 4 8.42 15.42 -4.13
CA PHE A 4 9.63 15.37 -3.34
C PHE A 4 10.62 14.40 -3.96
N ALA A 5 11.83 14.90 -4.23
CA ALA A 5 12.94 14.00 -4.46
C ALA A 5 13.14 13.22 -3.17
N PRO A 6 13.11 11.89 -3.21
CA PRO A 6 13.57 11.12 -2.06
C PRO A 6 15.00 11.57 -1.73
N PRO A 7 15.45 11.43 -0.47
CA PRO A 7 16.82 11.73 -0.10
C PRO A 7 17.76 11.07 -1.10
N ALA A 8 18.81 11.79 -1.49
CA ALA A 8 19.73 11.37 -2.53
C ALA A 8 20.12 9.90 -2.30
N ARG A 9 19.92 9.05 -3.33
CA ARG A 9 20.33 7.65 -3.29
C ARG A 9 21.75 7.60 -2.73
N ARG A 10 21.94 7.05 -1.54
CA ARG A 10 23.28 6.68 -1.10
C ARG A 10 23.80 5.67 -2.11
N THR A 11 24.79 6.04 -2.88
CA THR A 11 25.59 5.06 -3.62
C THR A 11 26.27 4.21 -2.55
N THR A 12 25.66 3.08 -2.21
CA THR A 12 26.29 2.07 -1.36
C THR A 12 27.46 1.54 -2.15
N THR A 13 28.65 2.00 -1.80
CA THR A 13 29.91 1.43 -2.18
C THR A 13 29.89 -0.04 -1.76
N GLU A 14 29.91 -0.95 -2.75
CA GLU A 14 30.22 -2.38 -2.58
C GLU A 14 29.41 -3.20 -1.55
N ALA A 15 28.08 -3.12 -1.57
CA ALA A 15 27.28 -4.28 -1.18
C ALA A 15 27.36 -5.27 -2.36
N SER A 16 27.98 -6.41 -2.12
CA SER A 16 28.05 -7.56 -3.03
C SER A 16 26.80 -7.64 -3.89
N LYS A 17 26.94 -7.53 -5.22
CA LYS A 17 25.90 -7.84 -6.22
C LYS A 17 25.61 -9.34 -6.20
N THR A 18 25.20 -9.87 -5.07
CA THR A 18 24.67 -11.22 -4.99
C THR A 18 23.27 -11.14 -5.55
N PHE A 19 23.16 -11.40 -6.85
CA PHE A 19 21.89 -11.63 -7.53
C PHE A 19 21.17 -12.75 -6.78
N VAL A 20 20.12 -12.41 -6.03
CA VAL A 20 19.24 -13.42 -5.45
C VAL A 20 18.41 -13.96 -6.60
N PRO A 21 18.51 -15.25 -6.95
CA PRO A 21 17.67 -15.84 -7.98
C PRO A 21 16.23 -15.90 -7.46
N LEU A 22 15.46 -14.88 -7.81
CA LEU A 22 14.04 -14.81 -7.47
C LEU A 22 13.27 -15.54 -8.56
N LYS A 23 12.60 -16.63 -8.22
CA LYS A 23 11.72 -17.34 -9.15
C LYS A 23 10.32 -16.74 -9.05
N ILE A 24 9.81 -16.26 -10.16
CA ILE A 24 8.44 -15.78 -10.29
C ILE A 24 7.56 -16.92 -10.78
N GLU A 25 6.49 -17.22 -10.07
CA GLU A 25 5.50 -18.24 -10.43
C GLU A 25 4.12 -17.59 -10.46
N GLU A 26 3.43 -17.67 -11.59
CA GLU A 26 2.06 -17.16 -11.68
C GLU A 26 1.15 -17.89 -10.70
N ALA A 27 0.30 -17.14 -10.00
CA ALA A 27 -0.72 -17.72 -9.16
C ALA A 27 -1.91 -18.17 -10.03
N VAL A 28 -2.47 -19.31 -9.70
CA VAL A 28 -3.71 -19.77 -10.34
C VAL A 28 -4.87 -19.00 -9.72
N LEU A 29 -5.43 -18.07 -10.48
CA LEU A 29 -6.54 -17.23 -10.05
C LEU A 29 -7.86 -17.88 -10.47
N VAL A 30 -8.74 -18.10 -9.51
CA VAL A 30 -10.12 -18.57 -9.75
C VAL A 30 -11.08 -17.43 -9.45
N PRO A 31 -11.66 -16.79 -10.47
CA PRO A 31 -12.59 -15.69 -10.25
C PRO A 31 -13.77 -16.14 -9.37
N PRO A 32 -14.16 -15.35 -8.35
CA PRO A 32 -15.30 -15.70 -7.50
C PRO A 32 -16.60 -15.77 -8.32
N ILE A 33 -17.31 -16.89 -8.22
CA ILE A 33 -18.60 -17.13 -8.88
C ILE A 33 -19.71 -16.45 -8.05
N ASP A 34 -19.61 -16.53 -6.72
CA ASP A 34 -20.55 -15.91 -5.80
C ASP A 34 -20.43 -14.38 -5.86
N PRO A 35 -21.49 -13.64 -6.27
CA PRO A 35 -21.45 -12.18 -6.38
C PRO A 35 -21.38 -11.47 -5.01
N SER A 36 -21.64 -12.17 -3.91
CA SER A 36 -21.51 -11.62 -2.55
C SER A 36 -20.05 -11.51 -2.09
N LEU A 37 -19.16 -12.29 -2.71
CA LEU A 37 -17.74 -12.26 -2.37
C LEU A 37 -17.04 -11.02 -2.97
N PRO A 38 -16.10 -10.40 -2.24
CA PRO A 38 -15.39 -9.24 -2.76
C PRO A 38 -14.44 -9.65 -3.89
N ARG A 39 -14.45 -8.84 -4.96
CA ARG A 39 -13.58 -9.04 -6.12
C ARG A 39 -12.34 -8.17 -6.08
N ASN A 40 -12.39 -7.06 -5.36
CA ASN A 40 -11.36 -6.04 -5.31
C ASN A 40 -11.02 -5.71 -3.86
N ALA A 41 -9.77 -5.40 -3.56
CA ALA A 41 -9.36 -4.96 -2.24
C ALA A 41 -9.24 -3.43 -2.17
N PHE A 42 -9.78 -2.86 -1.11
CA PHE A 42 -9.54 -1.47 -0.76
C PHE A 42 -8.56 -1.40 0.41
N THR A 43 -7.39 -0.84 0.16
CA THR A 43 -6.30 -0.80 1.13
C THR A 43 -5.92 0.64 1.47
N ILE A 44 -5.48 0.85 2.70
CA ILE A 44 -5.16 2.16 3.25
C ILE A 44 -3.78 2.10 3.88
N ASP A 45 -2.86 2.93 3.40
CA ASP A 45 -1.52 3.06 3.97
C ASP A 45 -1.58 4.14 5.07
N VAL A 46 -1.57 3.68 6.34
CA VAL A 46 -1.79 4.54 7.51
C VAL A 46 -0.48 5.14 7.98
N GLU A 47 -0.31 6.40 7.67
CA GLU A 47 0.89 7.18 7.94
C GLU A 47 0.55 8.65 8.23
N ASP A 48 1.40 9.36 8.97
CA ASP A 48 1.31 10.81 9.15
C ASP A 48 1.95 11.50 7.94
N TRP A 49 1.18 12.35 7.24
CA TRP A 49 1.66 12.99 6.01
C TRP A 49 2.96 13.76 6.17
N TYR A 50 3.11 14.52 7.28
CA TYR A 50 4.31 15.34 7.49
C TYR A 50 5.53 14.46 7.73
N GLN A 51 5.38 13.50 8.64
CA GLN A 51 6.46 12.59 8.99
C GLN A 51 6.87 11.71 7.79
N SER A 52 5.92 11.20 7.03
CA SER A 52 6.19 10.31 5.91
C SER A 52 6.72 11.02 4.66
N SER A 53 6.37 12.30 4.49
CA SER A 53 6.65 13.03 3.25
C SER A 53 7.74 14.09 3.36
N LEU A 54 7.95 14.68 4.54
CA LEU A 54 8.85 15.84 4.71
C LEU A 54 10.00 15.56 5.67
N ASP A 55 9.72 14.93 6.81
CA ASP A 55 10.71 14.71 7.85
C ASP A 55 10.47 13.36 8.56
N TYR A 56 11.21 12.33 8.17
CA TYR A 56 11.07 10.98 8.73
C TYR A 56 11.32 10.92 10.26
N ASP A 57 11.96 11.92 10.84
CA ASP A 57 12.24 11.99 12.27
C ASP A 57 11.20 12.81 13.04
N ALA A 58 10.31 13.52 12.34
CA ALA A 58 9.23 14.26 12.97
C ALA A 58 8.32 13.35 13.82
N PRO A 59 7.71 13.87 14.90
CA PRO A 59 6.75 13.09 15.69
C PRO A 59 5.49 12.75 14.88
N ILE A 60 4.91 11.60 15.17
CA ILE A 60 3.57 11.27 14.69
C ILE A 60 2.54 12.12 15.43
N THR A 61 1.63 12.74 14.70
CA THR A 61 0.63 13.66 15.25
C THR A 61 -0.77 13.04 15.27
N ASP A 62 -1.69 13.63 16.03
CA ASP A 62 -3.10 13.20 16.08
C ASP A 62 -3.85 13.40 14.75
N ARG A 63 -3.23 14.08 13.78
CA ARG A 63 -3.77 14.21 12.41
C ARG A 63 -4.02 12.86 11.77
N VAL A 64 -3.13 11.89 12.00
CA VAL A 64 -3.32 10.54 11.45
C VAL A 64 -4.62 9.91 11.99
N VAL A 65 -4.93 10.09 13.27
CA VAL A 65 -6.18 9.59 13.87
C VAL A 65 -7.39 10.25 13.23
N ARG A 66 -7.42 11.59 13.21
CA ARG A 66 -8.52 12.36 12.60
C ARG A 66 -8.73 12.04 11.11
N ASN A 67 -7.66 11.73 10.41
CA ASN A 67 -7.71 11.36 9.00
C ASN A 67 -8.23 9.94 8.81
N VAL A 68 -7.86 8.99 9.68
CA VAL A 68 -8.41 7.63 9.66
C VAL A 68 -9.91 7.65 9.98
N ASP A 69 -10.37 8.47 10.93
CA ASP A 69 -11.81 8.63 11.22
C ASP A 69 -12.61 9.04 9.96
N ARG A 70 -12.03 9.90 9.11
CA ARG A 70 -12.66 10.30 7.84
C ARG A 70 -12.72 9.14 6.83
N VAL A 71 -11.71 8.27 6.82
CA VAL A 71 -11.72 7.04 5.99
C VAL A 71 -12.82 6.10 6.48
N LEU A 72 -12.87 5.85 7.79
CA LEU A 72 -13.85 4.97 8.42
C LEU A 72 -15.28 5.41 8.14
N ALA A 73 -15.57 6.72 8.24
CA ALA A 73 -16.89 7.26 7.90
C ALA A 73 -17.29 6.92 6.46
N VAL A 74 -16.38 7.04 5.48
CA VAL A 74 -16.69 6.70 4.07
C VAL A 74 -16.86 5.19 3.90
N LEU A 75 -16.05 4.36 4.56
CA LEU A 75 -16.15 2.91 4.47
C LEU A 75 -17.45 2.40 5.10
N ASP A 76 -17.86 2.97 6.24
CA ASP A 76 -19.11 2.63 6.91
C ASP A 76 -20.35 3.02 6.06
N GLU A 77 -20.37 4.24 5.51
CA GLU A 77 -21.41 4.65 4.56
C GLU A 77 -21.53 3.72 3.34
N CYS A 78 -20.41 3.12 2.91
CA CYS A 78 -20.38 2.19 1.79
C CYS A 78 -20.65 0.73 2.19
N GLY A 79 -20.68 0.40 3.48
CA GLY A 79 -20.77 -0.98 3.98
C GLY A 79 -19.54 -1.84 3.60
N VAL A 80 -18.36 -1.23 3.45
CA VAL A 80 -17.12 -1.90 3.01
C VAL A 80 -16.14 -1.99 4.17
N LYS A 81 -15.56 -3.17 4.36
CA LYS A 81 -14.39 -3.34 5.23
C LYS A 81 -13.12 -3.34 4.36
N GLY A 82 -12.07 -2.65 4.83
CA GLY A 82 -10.80 -2.50 4.12
C GLY A 82 -9.63 -3.10 4.89
N SER A 83 -8.44 -3.06 4.26
CA SER A 83 -7.17 -3.48 4.89
C SER A 83 -6.27 -2.27 5.10
N PHE A 84 -5.84 -2.09 6.33
CA PHE A 84 -5.02 -0.96 6.77
C PHE A 84 -3.58 -1.43 6.94
N PHE A 85 -2.69 -0.96 6.08
CA PHE A 85 -1.24 -1.14 6.22
C PHE A 85 -0.72 -0.04 7.13
N VAL A 86 -0.44 -0.38 8.38
CA VAL A 86 -0.14 0.58 9.43
C VAL A 86 1.36 0.72 9.62
N GLN A 87 1.85 1.95 9.59
CA GLN A 87 3.21 2.28 9.95
C GLN A 87 3.47 1.99 11.43
N GLY A 88 4.59 1.34 11.77
CA GLY A 88 4.89 0.96 13.14
C GLY A 88 4.96 2.13 14.11
N ARG A 89 5.51 3.29 13.72
CA ARG A 89 5.50 4.50 14.56
C ARG A 89 4.09 5.01 14.85
N VAL A 90 3.16 4.87 13.91
CA VAL A 90 1.74 5.19 14.17
C VAL A 90 1.16 4.21 15.19
N ALA A 91 1.41 2.91 15.01
CA ALA A 91 0.93 1.88 15.95
C ALA A 91 1.52 2.05 17.35
N GLU A 92 2.80 2.42 17.47
CA GLU A 92 3.46 2.71 18.75
C GLU A 92 2.87 3.95 19.45
N THR A 93 2.57 5.01 18.68
CA THR A 93 2.07 6.29 19.23
C THR A 93 0.56 6.23 19.54
N TYR A 94 -0.21 5.55 18.69
CA TYR A 94 -1.68 5.46 18.81
C TYR A 94 -2.16 3.99 18.74
N PRO A 95 -1.79 3.12 19.70
CA PRO A 95 -2.20 1.71 19.68
C PRO A 95 -3.71 1.53 19.73
N SER A 96 -4.44 2.44 20.38
CA SER A 96 -5.91 2.42 20.44
C SER A 96 -6.56 2.63 19.07
N LEU A 97 -5.93 3.38 18.15
CA LEU A 97 -6.38 3.51 16.77
C LEU A 97 -6.35 2.14 16.08
N VAL A 98 -5.24 1.42 16.23
CA VAL A 98 -5.05 0.12 15.58
C VAL A 98 -6.01 -0.94 16.11
N SER A 99 -6.18 -1.00 17.44
CA SER A 99 -7.16 -1.92 18.05
C SER A 99 -8.60 -1.60 17.66
N ALA A 100 -8.95 -0.32 17.49
CA ALA A 100 -10.27 0.10 17.00
C ALA A 100 -10.53 -0.39 15.56
N LEU A 101 -9.55 -0.29 14.67
CA LEU A 101 -9.66 -0.82 13.30
C LEU A 101 -10.03 -2.29 13.28
N VAL A 102 -9.37 -3.10 14.13
CA VAL A 102 -9.66 -4.53 14.26
C VAL A 102 -11.06 -4.76 14.85
N ALA A 103 -11.42 -4.02 15.90
CA ALA A 103 -12.72 -4.14 16.56
C ALA A 103 -13.89 -3.81 15.60
N GLU A 104 -13.67 -2.90 14.66
CA GLU A 104 -14.64 -2.56 13.60
C GLU A 104 -14.65 -3.55 12.44
N GLY A 105 -13.84 -4.61 12.49
CA GLY A 105 -13.80 -5.69 11.48
C GLY A 105 -12.93 -5.38 10.26
N HIS A 106 -12.09 -4.36 10.32
CA HIS A 106 -11.08 -4.12 9.31
C HIS A 106 -9.87 -5.04 9.51
N GLU A 107 -9.11 -5.24 8.45
CA GLU A 107 -7.85 -5.98 8.48
C GLU A 107 -6.69 -5.01 8.73
N VAL A 108 -5.75 -5.40 9.59
CA VAL A 108 -4.55 -4.63 9.89
C VAL A 108 -3.32 -5.39 9.41
N GLN A 109 -2.42 -4.69 8.70
CA GLN A 109 -1.18 -5.22 8.14
C GLN A 109 -0.05 -4.19 8.33
N ALA A 110 1.21 -4.53 7.97
CA ALA A 110 2.37 -3.67 8.24
C ALA A 110 2.79 -2.79 7.06
N HIS A 111 3.16 -1.52 7.37
CA HIS A 111 3.68 -0.53 6.42
C HIS A 111 5.07 0.01 6.83
N GLY A 112 6.00 -0.89 7.16
CA GLY A 112 7.28 -0.51 7.76
C GLY A 112 7.14 0.12 9.15
N TYR A 113 8.27 0.49 9.75
CA TYR A 113 8.26 1.16 11.05
C TYR A 113 8.51 2.67 10.92
N SER A 114 9.64 3.05 10.29
CA SER A 114 10.14 4.43 10.25
C SER A 114 9.62 5.28 9.08
N HIS A 115 9.06 4.67 8.08
CA HIS A 115 8.73 5.20 6.76
C HIS A 115 9.96 5.54 5.88
N ARG A 116 11.18 5.16 6.27
CA ARG A 116 12.36 5.33 5.42
C ARG A 116 12.34 4.32 4.27
N PRO A 117 12.62 4.73 3.01
CA PRO A 117 12.62 3.82 1.87
C PRO A 117 13.56 2.62 2.06
N LEU A 118 13.10 1.41 1.73
CA LEU A 118 13.87 0.16 1.98
C LEU A 118 15.22 0.13 1.25
N TYR A 119 15.32 0.76 0.07
CA TYR A 119 16.58 0.86 -0.67
C TYR A 119 17.63 1.73 0.02
N SER A 120 17.28 2.46 1.09
CA SER A 120 18.24 3.23 1.89
C SER A 120 18.89 2.43 3.02
N MET A 121 18.46 1.17 3.22
CA MET A 121 18.87 0.29 4.30
C MET A 121 19.76 -0.85 3.79
N ASN A 122 20.68 -1.33 4.61
CA ASN A 122 21.33 -2.62 4.41
C ASN A 122 20.44 -3.77 4.93
N ARG A 123 20.88 -5.04 4.79
CA ARG A 123 20.08 -6.21 5.19
C ARG A 123 19.78 -6.25 6.68
N ASP A 124 20.75 -5.92 7.53
CA ASP A 124 20.59 -5.95 8.99
C ASP A 124 19.68 -4.83 9.48
N GLU A 125 19.84 -3.62 8.92
CA GLU A 125 18.94 -2.49 9.16
C GLU A 125 17.51 -2.81 8.72
N LEU A 126 17.34 -3.40 7.53
CA LEU A 126 16.02 -3.79 7.03
C LEU A 126 15.37 -4.87 7.91
N ARG A 127 16.12 -5.88 8.33
CA ARG A 127 15.60 -6.90 9.26
C ARG A 127 15.07 -6.27 10.54
N GLN A 128 15.85 -5.37 11.17
CA GLN A 128 15.43 -4.67 12.40
C GLN A 128 14.20 -3.80 12.18
N GLU A 129 14.15 -3.09 11.05
CA GLU A 129 13.00 -2.27 10.64
C GLU A 129 11.72 -3.11 10.51
N LEU A 130 11.82 -4.27 9.84
CA LEU A 130 10.70 -5.17 9.58
C LEU A 130 10.25 -5.91 10.86
N ASP A 131 11.19 -6.44 11.64
CA ASP A 131 10.89 -7.09 12.92
C ASP A 131 10.17 -6.14 13.87
N ARG A 132 10.68 -4.90 13.98
CA ARG A 132 10.06 -3.86 14.81
C ARG A 132 8.67 -3.48 14.28
N ALA A 133 8.53 -3.27 12.97
CA ALA A 133 7.25 -2.95 12.36
C ALA A 133 6.21 -4.03 12.65
N LYS A 134 6.54 -5.28 12.35
CA LYS A 134 5.65 -6.42 12.55
C LYS A 134 5.21 -6.53 14.00
N LYS A 135 6.18 -6.57 14.92
CA LYS A 135 5.90 -6.70 16.35
C LYS A 135 5.03 -5.55 16.88
N THR A 136 5.36 -4.30 16.56
CA THR A 136 4.64 -3.14 17.06
C THR A 136 3.19 -3.13 16.56
N VAL A 137 2.97 -3.48 15.30
CA VAL A 137 1.62 -3.53 14.72
C VAL A 137 0.83 -4.72 15.31
N GLU A 138 1.43 -5.90 15.47
CA GLU A 138 0.81 -7.07 16.12
C GLU A 138 0.42 -6.78 17.57
N ASP A 139 1.32 -6.15 18.34
CA ASP A 139 1.06 -5.78 19.74
C ASP A 139 -0.14 -4.82 19.85
N ALA A 140 -0.27 -3.86 18.93
CA ALA A 140 -1.39 -2.90 18.92
C ALA A 140 -2.69 -3.49 18.36
N ALA A 141 -2.60 -4.38 17.36
CA ALA A 141 -3.75 -5.01 16.71
C ALA A 141 -4.33 -6.19 17.51
N GLY A 142 -3.52 -6.87 18.31
CA GLY A 142 -3.89 -8.12 18.97
C GLY A 142 -4.11 -9.29 18.02
N THR A 143 -3.67 -9.17 16.76
CA THR A 143 -3.80 -10.20 15.71
C THR A 143 -2.51 -10.34 14.93
N ALA A 144 -2.31 -11.50 14.29
CA ALA A 144 -1.14 -11.73 13.45
C ALA A 144 -1.12 -10.80 12.22
N VAL A 145 0.07 -10.31 11.87
CA VAL A 145 0.35 -9.50 10.70
C VAL A 145 1.17 -10.33 9.71
N THR A 146 0.56 -10.66 8.59
CA THR A 146 1.15 -11.56 7.58
C THR A 146 1.47 -10.88 6.27
N ALA A 147 0.89 -9.69 6.01
CA ALA A 147 1.15 -8.93 4.81
C ALA A 147 1.97 -7.67 5.10
N PHE A 148 2.77 -7.30 4.10
CA PHE A 148 3.61 -6.12 4.14
C PHE A 148 3.36 -5.25 2.90
N ARG A 149 3.47 -3.94 3.07
CA ARG A 149 3.64 -2.99 1.96
C ARG A 149 4.77 -2.03 2.30
N ALA A 150 5.75 -1.95 1.39
CA ALA A 150 6.85 -1.01 1.55
C ALA A 150 6.37 0.43 1.32
N GLN A 151 6.77 1.31 2.19
CA GLN A 151 6.61 2.74 2.03
C GLN A 151 7.22 3.19 0.70
N ASP A 152 6.53 4.13 0.02
CA ASP A 152 6.91 4.66 -1.30
C ASP A 152 7.12 3.59 -2.40
N PHE A 153 6.57 2.37 -2.25
CA PHE A 153 6.85 1.24 -3.15
C PHE A 153 8.35 1.03 -3.36
N SER A 154 9.12 1.10 -2.26
CA SER A 154 10.58 1.18 -2.26
C SER A 154 11.30 -0.17 -2.46
N ILE A 155 10.58 -1.22 -2.86
CA ILE A 155 11.18 -2.42 -3.44
C ILE A 155 11.34 -2.21 -4.95
N LEU A 156 12.60 -2.15 -5.39
CA LEU A 156 13.03 -1.87 -6.75
C LEU A 156 13.84 -3.05 -7.27
N ALA A 157 14.20 -3.03 -8.57
CA ALA A 157 15.00 -4.10 -9.16
C ALA A 157 16.37 -4.29 -8.49
N GLU A 158 16.95 -3.22 -7.98
CA GLU A 158 18.26 -3.23 -7.31
C GLU A 158 18.24 -3.77 -5.88
N ASN A 159 17.07 -3.79 -5.22
CA ASN A 159 16.94 -4.27 -3.84
C ASN A 159 15.89 -5.39 -3.69
N LEU A 160 15.65 -6.19 -4.73
CA LEU A 160 14.75 -7.35 -4.67
C LEU A 160 15.13 -8.37 -3.58
N TRP A 161 16.36 -8.31 -3.06
CA TRP A 161 16.78 -9.07 -1.90
C TRP A 161 15.96 -8.77 -0.63
N ALA A 162 15.24 -7.63 -0.59
CA ALA A 162 14.32 -7.28 0.48
C ALA A 162 13.19 -8.31 0.65
N ILE A 163 12.76 -8.96 -0.44
CA ILE A 163 11.76 -10.04 -0.41
C ILE A 163 12.23 -11.24 0.42
N GLU A 164 13.52 -11.56 0.35
CA GLU A 164 14.11 -12.61 1.18
C GLU A 164 14.04 -12.23 2.67
N THR A 165 14.37 -10.99 2.99
CA THR A 165 14.29 -10.48 4.37
C THR A 165 12.86 -10.46 4.89
N LEU A 166 11.86 -10.13 4.04
CA LEU A 166 10.44 -10.23 4.40
C LEU A 166 10.05 -11.66 4.78
N ALA A 167 10.48 -12.65 3.97
CA ALA A 167 10.22 -14.07 4.26
C ALA A 167 10.89 -14.52 5.56
N GLU A 168 12.12 -14.10 5.82
CA GLU A 168 12.87 -14.42 7.04
C GLU A 168 12.22 -13.85 8.31
N VAL A 169 11.59 -12.68 8.22
CA VAL A 169 10.82 -12.05 9.31
C VAL A 169 9.45 -12.70 9.49
N GLY A 170 9.02 -13.54 8.54
CA GLY A 170 7.76 -14.29 8.60
C GLY A 170 6.57 -13.53 8.02
N PHE A 171 6.79 -12.64 7.05
CA PHE A 171 5.73 -12.17 6.18
C PHE A 171 5.45 -13.22 5.11
N GLU A 172 4.17 -13.44 4.83
CA GLU A 172 3.67 -14.40 3.84
C GLU A 172 3.25 -13.72 2.54
N MET A 173 2.90 -12.43 2.63
CA MET A 173 2.38 -11.62 1.54
C MET A 173 3.11 -10.29 1.46
N ASP A 174 3.32 -9.81 0.23
CA ASP A 174 3.87 -8.49 -0.07
C ASP A 174 3.01 -7.75 -1.09
N SER A 175 2.92 -6.45 -0.98
CA SER A 175 2.22 -5.58 -1.94
C SER A 175 3.06 -4.35 -2.26
N SER A 176 4.37 -4.54 -2.38
CA SER A 176 5.34 -3.44 -2.46
C SER A 176 5.82 -3.14 -3.86
N ILE A 177 5.61 -4.04 -4.83
CA ILE A 177 6.17 -3.85 -6.18
C ILE A 177 5.14 -3.20 -7.09
N PHE A 178 5.45 -1.98 -7.53
CA PHE A 178 4.63 -1.27 -8.49
C PHE A 178 4.96 -1.76 -9.91
N PRO A 179 4.01 -2.40 -10.65
CA PRO A 179 4.33 -3.20 -11.83
C PRO A 179 4.45 -2.39 -13.13
N MET A 180 4.92 -1.16 -13.02
CA MET A 180 5.24 -0.31 -14.18
C MET A 180 6.30 0.73 -13.82
N ARG A 181 6.95 1.30 -14.82
CA ARG A 181 7.93 2.35 -14.62
C ARG A 181 7.27 3.65 -14.15
N SER A 182 7.68 4.15 -13.01
CA SER A 182 7.40 5.49 -12.52
C SER A 182 8.70 6.31 -12.44
N ARG A 183 8.62 7.58 -12.07
CA ARG A 183 9.81 8.44 -11.94
C ARG A 183 10.72 7.98 -10.79
N HIS A 184 10.14 7.51 -9.70
CA HIS A 184 10.87 7.24 -8.45
C HIS A 184 10.80 5.77 -8.00
N TYR A 185 9.83 4.99 -8.48
CA TYR A 185 9.59 3.63 -8.06
C TYR A 185 9.10 2.76 -9.23
N GLY A 186 8.95 1.46 -8.98
CA GLY A 186 8.36 0.50 -9.89
C GLY A 186 9.34 -0.28 -10.73
N ILE A 187 8.94 -1.51 -11.04
CA ILE A 187 9.70 -2.45 -11.87
C ILE A 187 8.95 -2.65 -13.19
N PRO A 188 9.49 -2.18 -14.33
CA PRO A 188 8.84 -2.38 -15.61
C PRO A 188 8.78 -3.88 -15.97
N ASN A 189 7.69 -4.27 -16.64
CA ASN A 189 7.40 -5.65 -17.03
C ASN A 189 7.20 -6.66 -15.89
N TRP A 190 7.03 -6.17 -14.65
CA TRP A 190 6.58 -6.99 -13.54
C TRP A 190 5.17 -7.53 -13.79
N PRO A 191 4.80 -8.74 -13.28
CA PRO A 191 3.45 -9.27 -13.40
C PRO A 191 2.39 -8.31 -12.84
N LEU A 192 1.22 -8.25 -13.48
CA LEU A 192 0.15 -7.31 -13.10
C LEU A 192 -0.87 -7.90 -12.13
N GLY A 193 -0.84 -9.20 -11.91
CA GLY A 193 -1.71 -9.92 -10.98
C GLY A 193 -0.91 -10.57 -9.85
N PRO A 194 -1.59 -11.12 -8.85
CA PRO A 194 -0.95 -11.89 -7.78
C PRO A 194 -0.09 -13.03 -8.33
N HIS A 195 1.08 -13.20 -7.76
CA HIS A 195 2.04 -14.24 -8.16
C HIS A 195 2.96 -14.57 -6.98
N TYR A 196 3.55 -15.76 -7.00
CA TYR A 196 4.48 -16.18 -5.97
C TYR A 196 5.92 -15.83 -6.33
N LEU A 197 6.65 -15.37 -5.34
CA LEU A 197 8.09 -15.14 -5.37
C LEU A 197 8.76 -16.19 -4.50
N THR A 198 9.57 -17.06 -5.10
CA THR A 198 10.38 -18.02 -4.36
C THR A 198 11.77 -17.44 -4.19
N VAL A 199 12.20 -17.28 -2.94
CA VAL A 199 13.51 -16.74 -2.56
C VAL A 199 14.53 -17.84 -2.35
N ALA A 200 15.81 -17.47 -2.18
CA ALA A 200 16.85 -18.39 -1.80
C ALA A 200 16.46 -19.15 -0.52
N GLY A 201 16.70 -20.47 -0.48
CA GLY A 201 16.21 -21.29 0.64
C GLY A 201 14.80 -21.90 0.46
N GLY A 202 14.08 -21.52 -0.61
CA GLY A 202 12.80 -22.14 -0.98
C GLY A 202 11.56 -21.52 -0.30
N ALA A 203 11.71 -20.51 0.55
CA ALA A 203 10.58 -19.78 1.10
C ALA A 203 9.81 -19.06 -0.01
N ARG A 204 8.48 -18.95 0.14
CA ARG A 204 7.58 -18.33 -0.85
C ARG A 204 6.85 -17.16 -0.23
N ILE A 205 6.76 -16.06 -0.97
CA ILE A 205 5.91 -14.90 -0.65
C ILE A 205 4.91 -14.71 -1.78
N LEU A 206 3.66 -14.42 -1.44
CA LEU A 206 2.65 -14.00 -2.40
C LEU A 206 2.78 -12.48 -2.63
N GLU A 207 3.29 -12.10 -3.79
CA GLU A 207 3.29 -10.70 -4.24
C GLU A 207 1.93 -10.32 -4.82
N ILE A 208 1.39 -9.21 -4.35
CA ILE A 208 0.04 -8.73 -4.67
C ILE A 208 0.14 -7.29 -5.20
N PRO A 209 0.42 -7.12 -6.50
CA PRO A 209 0.64 -5.79 -7.06
C PRO A 209 -0.61 -4.93 -7.02
N VAL A 210 -0.42 -3.62 -6.85
CA VAL A 210 -1.51 -2.64 -6.97
C VAL A 210 -2.04 -2.56 -8.39
N ALA A 211 -3.31 -2.19 -8.54
CA ALA A 211 -4.04 -2.31 -9.79
C ALA A 211 -3.52 -1.38 -10.89
N ILE A 212 -3.01 -1.97 -11.94
CA ILE A 212 -2.63 -1.30 -13.20
C ILE A 212 -3.58 -1.78 -14.31
N TRP A 213 -4.28 -0.83 -14.89
CA TRP A 213 -5.07 -1.08 -16.10
C TRP A 213 -4.17 -1.17 -17.32
N SER A 214 -4.32 -2.24 -18.10
CA SER A 214 -3.56 -2.44 -19.33
C SER A 214 -4.50 -2.62 -20.53
N VAL A 215 -4.22 -1.90 -21.61
CA VAL A 215 -4.91 -2.05 -22.90
C VAL A 215 -3.82 -2.21 -23.96
N GLY A 216 -3.63 -3.43 -24.44
CA GLY A 216 -2.48 -3.77 -25.27
C GLY A 216 -1.17 -3.47 -24.55
N ARG A 217 -0.35 -2.59 -25.13
CA ARG A 217 0.94 -2.18 -24.54
C ARG A 217 0.84 -0.97 -23.60
N LEU A 218 -0.32 -0.31 -23.56
CA LEU A 218 -0.52 0.84 -22.68
C LEU A 218 -0.85 0.37 -21.28
N LYS A 219 -0.14 0.92 -20.31
CA LYS A 219 -0.38 0.71 -18.88
C LYS A 219 -0.78 2.03 -18.24
N MET A 220 -1.85 2.03 -17.45
CA MET A 220 -2.35 3.20 -16.73
C MET A 220 -2.60 2.82 -15.27
N PRO A 221 -1.98 3.50 -14.31
CA PRO A 221 -2.27 3.27 -12.90
C PRO A 221 -3.64 3.83 -12.56
N VAL A 222 -4.47 2.98 -11.95
CA VAL A 222 -5.85 3.32 -11.54
C VAL A 222 -6.10 3.01 -10.07
N ALA A 223 -5.07 2.61 -9.34
CA ALA A 223 -5.18 2.08 -7.98
C ALA A 223 -4.91 3.11 -6.89
N GLY A 224 -4.02 4.07 -7.11
CA GLY A 224 -3.54 4.96 -6.05
C GLY A 224 -4.43 6.18 -5.83
N GLY A 225 -4.47 6.68 -4.60
CA GLY A 225 -5.24 7.85 -4.24
C GLY A 225 -4.91 9.09 -5.09
N GLY A 226 -3.63 9.31 -5.42
CA GLY A 226 -3.22 10.36 -6.35
C GLY A 226 -3.90 10.27 -7.72
N TYR A 227 -4.06 9.06 -8.27
CA TYR A 227 -4.76 8.84 -9.53
C TYR A 227 -6.27 9.03 -9.39
N PHE A 228 -6.86 8.60 -8.26
CA PHE A 228 -8.27 8.86 -7.94
C PHE A 228 -8.57 10.36 -7.85
N ARG A 229 -7.61 11.19 -7.43
CA ARG A 229 -7.77 12.64 -7.34
C ARG A 229 -7.72 13.33 -8.71
N VAL A 230 -6.92 12.80 -9.64
CA VAL A 230 -6.61 13.45 -10.94
C VAL A 230 -7.46 12.89 -12.08
N LEU A 231 -7.62 11.57 -12.18
CA LEU A 231 -8.31 10.95 -13.30
C LEU A 231 -9.84 11.14 -13.20
N PRO A 232 -10.53 11.29 -14.34
CA PRO A 232 -12.00 11.26 -14.34
C PRO A 232 -12.51 9.95 -13.74
N ARG A 233 -13.54 10.03 -12.89
CA ARG A 233 -14.13 8.85 -12.23
C ARG A 233 -14.49 7.72 -13.21
N ARG A 234 -15.06 8.06 -14.37
CA ARG A 234 -15.43 7.06 -15.41
C ARG A 234 -14.20 6.29 -15.92
N VAL A 235 -13.03 6.90 -15.95
CA VAL A 235 -11.78 6.25 -16.36
C VAL A 235 -11.35 5.25 -15.28
N ILE A 236 -11.42 5.64 -14.01
CA ILE A 236 -11.16 4.75 -12.86
C ILE A 236 -12.11 3.54 -12.90
N GLU A 237 -13.42 3.78 -12.93
CA GLU A 237 -14.43 2.71 -12.97
C GLU A 237 -14.21 1.75 -14.15
N ARG A 238 -13.92 2.29 -15.34
CA ARG A 238 -13.65 1.47 -16.54
C ARG A 238 -12.38 0.64 -16.38
N GLY A 239 -11.31 1.26 -15.84
CA GLY A 239 -10.04 0.56 -15.62
C GLY A 239 -10.18 -0.59 -14.63
N LEU A 240 -10.86 -0.35 -13.50
CA LEU A 240 -11.08 -1.38 -12.48
C LEU A 240 -11.98 -2.53 -13.02
N ARG A 241 -13.03 -2.23 -13.78
CA ARG A 241 -13.86 -3.28 -14.46
C ARG A 241 -13.02 -4.08 -15.44
N SER A 242 -12.22 -3.42 -16.27
CA SER A 242 -11.35 -4.11 -17.24
C SER A 242 -10.31 -5.02 -16.59
N ILE A 243 -9.84 -4.70 -15.37
CA ILE A 243 -8.96 -5.58 -14.60
C ILE A 243 -9.71 -6.83 -14.14
N ALA A 244 -10.93 -6.66 -13.64
CA ALA A 244 -11.80 -7.78 -13.25
C ALA A 244 -12.17 -8.67 -14.45
N ASP A 245 -12.47 -8.06 -15.62
CA ASP A 245 -12.74 -8.78 -16.87
C ASP A 245 -11.52 -9.56 -17.38
N ALA A 246 -10.32 -9.12 -17.01
CA ALA A 246 -9.06 -9.84 -17.26
C ALA A 246 -8.75 -10.91 -16.20
N ASN A 247 -9.75 -11.32 -15.41
CA ASN A 247 -9.65 -12.31 -14.34
C ASN A 247 -8.53 -12.01 -13.32
N ARG A 248 -8.47 -10.75 -12.86
CA ARG A 248 -7.53 -10.32 -11.80
C ARG A 248 -8.25 -9.50 -10.75
N PRO A 249 -7.91 -9.64 -9.45
CA PRO A 249 -8.38 -8.70 -8.44
C PRO A 249 -7.74 -7.32 -8.64
N ALA A 250 -8.50 -6.25 -8.42
CA ALA A 250 -7.93 -4.91 -8.37
C ALA A 250 -7.62 -4.54 -6.92
N ILE A 251 -6.34 -4.27 -6.65
CA ILE A 251 -5.88 -3.80 -5.34
C ILE A 251 -5.73 -2.28 -5.41
N VAL A 252 -6.62 -1.58 -4.74
CA VAL A 252 -6.65 -0.11 -4.68
C VAL A 252 -6.04 0.34 -3.36
N TYR A 253 -5.23 1.40 -3.38
CA TYR A 253 -4.64 1.98 -2.19
C TYR A 253 -4.85 3.49 -2.12
N CYS A 254 -4.89 4.01 -0.91
CA CYS A 254 -4.91 5.44 -0.63
C CYS A 254 -4.33 5.69 0.77
N HIS A 255 -4.19 6.98 1.12
CA HIS A 255 -3.70 7.39 2.43
C HIS A 255 -4.78 8.18 3.17
N PRO A 256 -4.83 8.12 4.50
CA PRO A 256 -5.84 8.84 5.29
C PRO A 256 -5.85 10.35 5.04
N TYR A 257 -4.69 10.98 4.88
CA TYR A 257 -4.58 12.41 4.62
C TYR A 257 -5.18 12.87 3.28
N GLU A 258 -5.46 11.96 2.35
CA GLU A 258 -6.13 12.28 1.09
C GLU A 258 -7.62 12.61 1.30
N PHE A 259 -8.20 12.17 2.42
CA PHE A 259 -9.58 12.48 2.82
C PHE A 259 -9.71 13.82 3.56
N ASN A 260 -8.60 14.52 3.81
CA ASN A 260 -8.57 15.78 4.51
C ASN A 260 -8.00 16.89 3.62
N ALA A 261 -8.88 17.75 3.12
CA ALA A 261 -8.48 18.86 2.25
C ALA A 261 -7.77 19.98 3.01
N ASP A 262 -8.07 20.13 4.29
CA ASP A 262 -7.65 21.28 5.10
C ASP A 262 -6.31 21.05 5.81
N GLU A 263 -5.87 19.80 5.94
CA GLU A 263 -4.67 19.41 6.68
C GLU A 263 -3.42 20.22 6.31
N LEU A 264 -3.21 20.43 5.01
CA LEU A 264 -2.01 21.14 4.54
C LEU A 264 -1.97 22.61 4.95
N GLY A 265 -3.13 23.20 5.29
CA GLY A 265 -3.24 24.53 5.85
C GLY A 265 -2.87 24.64 7.33
N GLU A 266 -2.77 23.51 8.03
CA GLU A 266 -2.40 23.47 9.45
C GLU A 266 -0.87 23.56 9.66
N TYR A 267 -0.07 23.43 8.60
CA TYR A 267 1.39 23.50 8.67
C TYR A 267 1.90 24.88 8.28
N SER A 268 2.67 25.50 9.16
CA SER A 268 3.24 26.84 8.94
C SER A 268 4.48 26.84 8.03
N ASP A 269 5.16 25.71 7.92
CA ASP A 269 6.44 25.51 7.22
C ASP A 269 6.27 24.84 5.84
N VAL A 270 5.06 24.41 5.49
CA VAL A 270 4.77 23.82 4.18
C VAL A 270 4.62 24.92 3.12
N SER A 271 5.47 24.86 2.10
CA SER A 271 5.41 25.85 1.04
C SER A 271 4.08 25.81 0.27
N ARG A 272 3.62 26.98 -0.21
CA ARG A 272 2.37 27.08 -1.01
C ARG A 272 2.37 26.17 -2.23
N ARG A 273 3.52 25.93 -2.84
CA ARG A 273 3.65 25.03 -3.99
C ARG A 273 3.38 23.58 -3.59
N VAL A 274 3.93 23.16 -2.47
CA VAL A 274 3.71 21.81 -1.92
C VAL A 274 2.25 21.66 -1.54
N ALA A 275 1.68 22.60 -0.80
CA ALA A 275 0.28 22.60 -0.41
C ALA A 275 -0.66 22.51 -1.62
N ALA A 276 -0.40 23.29 -2.68
CA ALA A 276 -1.21 23.26 -3.90
C ALA A 276 -1.12 21.92 -4.66
N THR A 277 0.07 21.33 -4.76
CA THR A 277 0.27 20.06 -5.49
C THR A 277 -0.23 18.84 -4.71
N GLN A 278 0.05 18.78 -3.42
CA GLN A 278 -0.36 17.70 -2.54
C GLN A 278 -1.85 17.80 -2.16
N GLY A 279 -2.39 19.01 -2.09
CA GLY A 279 -3.80 19.26 -1.81
C GLY A 279 -4.73 19.06 -3.01
N PHE A 280 -4.17 19.03 -4.24
CA PHE A 280 -5.00 18.93 -5.43
C PHE A 280 -5.94 17.72 -5.39
N GLY A 281 -7.23 17.97 -5.53
CA GLY A 281 -8.29 16.96 -5.59
C GLY A 281 -8.69 16.35 -4.23
N ARG A 282 -8.04 16.67 -3.10
CA ARG A 282 -8.42 16.14 -1.77
C ARG A 282 -9.87 16.51 -1.40
N ALA A 283 -10.32 17.74 -1.69
CA ALA A 283 -11.68 18.17 -1.38
C ALA A 283 -12.80 17.31 -2.01
N SER A 284 -12.52 16.62 -3.10
CA SER A 284 -13.48 15.73 -3.76
C SER A 284 -13.20 14.25 -3.53
N PHE A 285 -12.11 13.92 -2.83
CA PHE A 285 -11.60 12.54 -2.76
C PHE A 285 -12.55 11.59 -2.04
N ALA A 286 -13.01 11.94 -0.83
CA ALA A 286 -13.98 11.15 -0.07
C ALA A 286 -15.24 10.84 -0.89
N LYS A 287 -15.83 11.86 -1.54
CA LYS A 287 -17.01 11.68 -2.41
C LYS A 287 -16.72 10.75 -3.59
N ARG A 288 -15.53 10.85 -4.20
CA ARG A 288 -15.14 9.97 -5.32
C ARG A 288 -15.01 8.53 -4.88
N VAL A 289 -14.33 8.28 -3.76
CA VAL A 289 -14.19 6.94 -3.17
C VAL A 289 -15.57 6.39 -2.83
N GLY A 290 -16.40 7.12 -2.08
CA GLY A 290 -17.75 6.71 -1.70
C GLY A 290 -18.67 6.44 -2.91
N THR A 291 -18.38 7.01 -4.08
CA THR A 291 -19.13 6.72 -5.31
C THR A 291 -18.63 5.47 -6.05
N VAL A 292 -17.33 5.13 -5.92
CA VAL A 292 -16.72 3.99 -6.64
C VAL A 292 -16.88 2.69 -5.86
N LEU A 293 -16.68 2.71 -4.54
CA LEU A 293 -16.71 1.51 -3.71
C LEU A 293 -17.99 0.67 -3.86
N PRO A 294 -19.21 1.24 -3.76
CA PRO A 294 -20.44 0.43 -3.84
C PRO A 294 -20.67 -0.24 -5.20
N LYS A 295 -19.95 0.20 -6.24
CA LYS A 295 -20.19 -0.27 -7.63
C LYS A 295 -19.34 -1.46 -8.05
N LEU A 296 -18.29 -1.80 -7.30
CA LEU A 296 -17.24 -2.69 -7.80
C LEU A 296 -16.85 -3.80 -6.82
N SER A 297 -17.70 -4.10 -5.83
CA SER A 297 -17.50 -5.18 -4.84
C SER A 297 -16.10 -5.18 -4.23
N PHE A 298 -15.89 -4.28 -3.26
CA PHE A 298 -14.64 -4.17 -2.50
C PHE A 298 -14.75 -4.85 -1.15
N GLY A 299 -13.61 -5.32 -0.62
CA GLY A 299 -13.47 -5.89 0.71
C GLY A 299 -12.04 -5.85 1.20
N ARG A 300 -11.78 -6.57 2.30
CA ARG A 300 -10.44 -6.75 2.86
C ARG A 300 -9.57 -7.56 1.91
N LEU A 301 -8.26 -7.37 1.98
CA LEU A 301 -7.28 -8.07 1.14
C LEU A 301 -7.38 -9.59 1.34
N SER A 302 -7.41 -10.06 2.58
CA SER A 302 -7.52 -11.48 2.90
C SER A 302 -8.80 -12.11 2.33
N ASP A 303 -9.94 -11.43 2.43
CA ASP A 303 -11.21 -11.91 1.88
C ASP A 303 -11.17 -12.00 0.35
N VAL A 304 -10.56 -11.01 -0.29
CA VAL A 304 -10.39 -11.00 -1.76
C VAL A 304 -9.47 -12.14 -2.19
N LEU A 305 -8.32 -12.31 -1.53
CA LEU A 305 -7.41 -13.40 -1.88
C LEU A 305 -8.06 -14.77 -1.71
N ALA A 306 -8.80 -14.98 -0.61
CA ALA A 306 -9.56 -16.21 -0.39
C ALA A 306 -10.64 -16.42 -1.47
N ALA A 307 -11.36 -15.37 -1.84
CA ALA A 307 -12.38 -15.43 -2.90
C ALA A 307 -11.79 -15.79 -4.28
N TRP A 308 -10.53 -15.40 -4.53
CA TRP A 308 -9.79 -15.74 -5.76
C TRP A 308 -9.00 -17.05 -5.67
N GLY A 309 -9.19 -17.84 -4.60
CA GLY A 309 -8.54 -19.14 -4.40
C GLY A 309 -7.07 -19.04 -3.98
N LEU A 310 -6.64 -17.89 -3.49
CA LEU A 310 -5.29 -17.66 -2.98
C LEU A 310 -5.29 -17.74 -1.44
N ARG A 311 -4.50 -18.66 -0.89
CA ARG A 311 -4.24 -18.82 0.55
C ARG A 311 -2.81 -19.26 0.77
#